data_66eb8e6c2e16cf2c3342506bc581087f
#
_entry.id   66eb8e6c2e16cf2c3342506bc581087f
#
_cell.length_a   1.000
_cell.length_b   1.000
_cell.length_c   1.000
_cell.angle_alpha   90.00
_cell.angle_beta   90.00
_cell.angle_gamma   90.00
#
_symmetry.space_group_name_H-M   'P 1'
#
loop_
_entity.id
_entity.type
_entity.pdbx_description
1 polymer ?
#
loop_
_entity_poly.entity_id
_entity_poly.type
_entity_poly.pdbx_seq_one_letter_code
_entity_poly.pdbx_strand_id
1 'polypeptide(L)'
;MRELLDRLDCWERDGEAIALATLVRVHGSAPRLPGARMLVTQSGQMVGSVSGGCVEADIVARALQVLDDREPVLARYGIADDSELAVGLTCAEIEVFIEPWRRTHAWDATRAALTAHAPAVLAVAVAPRGAAGRTLVVTAGATIGSLGAELDRVVLPTATSMLDGGAISLLTIEGAKGDTLVFVQAFAPPDRLVISGGSHTAVVLAEMAKRIGMHVTVVDARSAYLGRERFPSADALVHAAPGKALAGMDLHGAFLVTLTHDLKLDVPALAAGLRGEAAYVGAMGSLKTHGLRCEALREAGFDDADLARIRTPIGLDIGSEGPEEIAVAILAEMLAVRSGRDARPLREHGVVHADARARHTAGRTR
;
A
#
# COMPACT_ATOMS: atom_id res chain seq x y z
N MET A 1 -2.12 7.34 2.94
CA MET A 1 -2.80 8.55 2.34
C MET A 1 -4.15 8.20 1.72
N ARG A 2 -4.27 7.17 0.87
CA ARG A 2 -5.58 6.77 0.29
C ARG A 2 -6.67 6.57 1.36
N GLU A 3 -6.32 5.92 2.46
CA GLU A 3 -7.20 5.67 3.61
C GLU A 3 -7.75 6.91 4.31
N LEU A 4 -7.13 8.07 4.10
CA LEU A 4 -7.49 9.34 4.74
C LEU A 4 -8.30 10.27 3.83
N LEU A 5 -8.37 9.98 2.51
CA LEU A 5 -8.99 10.88 1.53
C LEU A 5 -10.46 11.19 1.83
N ASP A 6 -11.25 10.16 2.12
CA ASP A 6 -12.69 10.32 2.38
C ASP A 6 -12.94 11.19 3.61
N ARG A 7 -12.13 11.01 4.66
CA ARG A 7 -12.25 11.80 5.88
C ARG A 7 -11.77 13.23 5.67
N LEU A 8 -10.67 13.41 4.94
CA LEU A 8 -10.16 14.72 4.56
C LEU A 8 -11.22 15.51 3.78
N ASP A 9 -11.84 14.88 2.79
CA ASP A 9 -12.90 15.48 1.99
C ASP A 9 -14.15 15.85 2.80
N CYS A 10 -14.49 15.03 3.79
CA CYS A 10 -15.59 15.32 4.70
C CYS A 10 -15.29 16.58 5.51
N TRP A 11 -14.14 16.60 6.17
CA TRP A 11 -13.75 17.74 7.02
C TRP A 11 -13.51 19.04 6.22
N GLU A 12 -12.96 18.95 4.98
CA GLU A 12 -12.86 20.12 4.09
C GLU A 12 -14.24 20.70 3.74
N ARG A 13 -15.23 19.84 3.44
CA ARG A 13 -16.61 20.29 3.15
C ARG A 13 -17.29 20.91 4.37
N ASP A 14 -16.98 20.40 5.55
CA ASP A 14 -17.52 20.90 6.82
C ASP A 14 -16.82 22.21 7.25
N GLY A 15 -15.80 22.66 6.51
CA GLY A 15 -15.05 23.90 6.78
C GLY A 15 -14.08 23.80 7.96
N GLU A 16 -13.72 22.58 8.38
CA GLU A 16 -12.78 22.37 9.46
C GLU A 16 -11.36 22.80 9.06
N ALA A 17 -10.67 23.47 9.97
CA ALA A 17 -9.22 23.67 9.83
C ALA A 17 -8.51 22.36 10.19
N ILE A 18 -7.64 21.91 9.30
CA ILE A 18 -7.00 20.60 9.38
C ILE A 18 -5.48 20.74 9.38
N ALA A 19 -4.79 20.03 10.25
CA ALA A 19 -3.35 19.80 10.19
C ALA A 19 -3.06 18.40 9.66
N LEU A 20 -2.01 18.28 8.83
CA LEU A 20 -1.49 17.03 8.32
C LEU A 20 -0.14 16.72 8.98
N ALA A 21 -0.08 15.65 9.74
CA ALA A 21 1.16 15.10 10.27
C ALA A 21 1.64 13.95 9.38
N THR A 22 2.90 14.01 8.94
CA THR A 22 3.54 13.00 8.09
C THR A 22 4.80 12.49 8.77
N LEU A 23 4.89 11.18 8.97
CA LEU A 23 6.13 10.53 9.42
C LEU A 23 7.14 10.56 8.28
N VAL A 24 8.23 11.33 8.43
CA VAL A 24 9.22 11.54 7.35
C VAL A 24 10.49 10.73 7.55
N ARG A 25 10.84 10.39 8.80
CA ARG A 25 12.03 9.58 9.10
C ARG A 25 11.80 8.66 10.29
N VAL A 26 12.42 7.48 10.24
CA VAL A 26 12.49 6.50 11.33
C VAL A 26 13.91 5.98 11.45
N HIS A 27 14.50 6.07 12.63
CA HIS A 27 15.73 5.38 13.02
C HIS A 27 15.36 4.31 14.06
N GLY A 28 15.78 3.07 13.84
CA GLY A 28 15.42 1.94 14.68
C GLY A 28 14.11 1.26 14.27
N SER A 29 13.40 0.64 15.22
CA SER A 29 12.18 -0.14 14.95
C SER A 29 10.94 0.64 15.39
N ALA A 30 10.12 1.04 14.45
CA ALA A 30 8.84 1.70 14.72
C ALA A 30 7.67 0.91 14.10
N PRO A 31 6.47 0.99 14.70
CA PRO A 31 5.27 0.30 14.20
C PRO A 31 4.82 0.82 12.83
N ARG A 32 5.13 2.07 12.51
CA ARG A 32 4.75 2.72 11.25
C ARG A 32 5.98 3.05 10.43
N LEU A 33 5.82 3.04 9.12
CA LEU A 33 6.86 3.39 8.14
C LEU A 33 6.79 4.87 7.78
N PRO A 34 7.90 5.49 7.33
CA PRO A 34 7.85 6.80 6.69
C PRO A 34 6.73 6.86 5.65
N GLY A 35 6.08 8.01 5.52
CA GLY A 35 4.88 8.19 4.70
C GLY A 35 3.57 7.88 5.42
N ALA A 36 3.59 7.33 6.63
CA ALA A 36 2.41 7.24 7.49
C ALA A 36 1.91 8.66 7.83
N ARG A 37 0.59 8.81 7.88
CA ARG A 37 -0.05 10.12 8.07
C ARG A 37 -1.15 10.09 9.10
N MET A 38 -1.39 11.25 9.69
CA MET A 38 -2.46 11.52 10.62
C MET A 38 -3.03 12.90 10.30
N LEU A 39 -4.35 13.02 10.28
CA LEU A 39 -5.06 14.30 10.17
C LEU A 39 -5.57 14.68 11.56
N VAL A 40 -5.51 15.96 11.87
CA VAL A 40 -6.03 16.54 13.11
C VAL A 40 -6.84 17.77 12.79
N THR A 41 -8.08 17.88 13.30
CA THR A 41 -8.91 19.08 13.15
C THR A 41 -8.64 20.07 14.28
N GLN A 42 -9.06 21.35 14.10
CA GLN A 42 -9.04 22.36 15.16
C GLN A 42 -9.86 21.94 16.38
N SER A 43 -10.90 21.13 16.21
CA SER A 43 -11.69 20.56 17.31
C SER A 43 -11.01 19.41 18.05
N GLY A 44 -9.80 19.00 17.62
CA GLY A 44 -9.02 17.91 18.21
C GLY A 44 -9.43 16.51 17.75
N GLN A 45 -10.32 16.38 16.76
CA GLN A 45 -10.58 15.08 16.14
C GLN A 45 -9.37 14.63 15.35
N MET A 46 -9.11 13.33 15.35
CA MET A 46 -7.97 12.76 14.62
C MET A 46 -8.34 11.51 13.85
N VAL A 47 -7.62 11.26 12.74
CA VAL A 47 -7.70 10.02 11.96
C VAL A 47 -6.32 9.67 11.39
N GLY A 48 -6.01 8.38 11.32
CA GLY A 48 -4.68 7.89 10.98
C GLY A 48 -3.76 7.78 12.18
N SER A 49 -2.50 7.44 11.95
CA SER A 49 -1.48 7.31 13.01
C SER A 49 -0.09 7.34 12.39
N VAL A 50 0.88 7.91 13.08
CA VAL A 50 2.29 7.98 12.68
C VAL A 50 3.21 7.13 13.55
N SER A 51 2.82 6.78 14.78
CA SER A 51 3.65 5.98 15.70
C SER A 51 2.97 4.70 16.21
N GLY A 52 1.65 4.59 16.04
CA GLY A 52 0.87 3.49 16.60
C GLY A 52 0.38 3.72 18.03
N GLY A 53 0.33 4.97 18.51
CA GLY A 53 -0.22 5.37 19.81
C GLY A 53 0.78 6.03 20.77
N CYS A 54 2.09 5.97 20.48
CA CYS A 54 3.09 6.42 21.45
C CYS A 54 3.21 7.94 21.59
N VAL A 55 3.10 8.69 20.46
CA VAL A 55 3.33 10.15 20.43
C VAL A 55 2.12 10.93 19.92
N GLU A 56 1.01 10.27 19.60
CA GLU A 56 -0.16 10.88 18.97
C GLU A 56 -0.75 12.03 19.79
N ALA A 57 -0.74 11.93 21.14
CA ALA A 57 -1.25 13.01 21.99
C ALA A 57 -0.41 14.31 21.85
N ASP A 58 0.92 14.20 21.80
CA ASP A 58 1.80 15.37 21.57
C ASP A 58 1.65 15.90 20.15
N ILE A 59 1.47 15.01 19.16
CA ILE A 59 1.22 15.42 17.77
C ILE A 59 -0.09 16.22 17.68
N VAL A 60 -1.15 15.82 18.38
CA VAL A 60 -2.40 16.60 18.43
C VAL A 60 -2.15 17.98 19.01
N ALA A 61 -1.44 18.08 20.14
CA ALA A 61 -1.12 19.36 20.77
C ALA A 61 -0.32 20.28 19.81
N ARG A 62 0.71 19.73 19.13
CA ARG A 62 1.49 20.49 18.12
C ARG A 62 0.67 20.82 16.89
N ALA A 63 -0.21 19.93 16.45
CA ALA A 63 -1.09 20.20 15.31
C ALA A 63 -2.02 21.41 15.59
N LEU A 64 -2.56 21.52 16.79
CA LEU A 64 -3.35 22.67 17.20
C LEU A 64 -2.53 23.98 17.18
N GLN A 65 -1.27 23.94 17.69
CA GLN A 65 -0.36 25.08 17.57
C GLN A 65 -0.07 25.46 16.11
N VAL A 66 0.20 24.46 15.26
CA VAL A 66 0.45 24.66 13.81
C VAL A 66 -0.77 25.29 13.13
N LEU A 67 -1.99 24.94 13.53
CA LEU A 67 -3.21 25.55 13.01
C LEU A 67 -3.37 27.02 13.45
N ASP A 68 -3.01 27.32 14.71
CA ASP A 68 -3.08 28.69 15.24
C ASP A 68 -2.00 29.58 14.62
N ASP A 69 -0.74 29.12 14.60
CA ASP A 69 0.41 29.87 14.09
C ASP A 69 0.46 29.89 12.54
N ARG A 70 -0.22 28.93 11.89
CA ARG A 70 -0.16 28.67 10.45
C ARG A 70 1.24 28.38 9.91
N GLU A 71 2.15 27.98 10.78
CA GLU A 71 3.52 27.63 10.45
C GLU A 71 3.77 26.12 10.61
N PRO A 72 4.36 25.45 9.59
CA PRO A 72 4.70 24.05 9.71
C PRO A 72 5.88 23.81 10.66
N VAL A 73 5.92 22.63 11.28
CA VAL A 73 6.97 22.22 12.20
C VAL A 73 7.47 20.80 11.88
N LEU A 74 8.79 20.59 11.99
CA LEU A 74 9.41 19.27 11.99
C LEU A 74 9.69 18.89 13.44
N ALA A 75 8.85 18.01 14.00
CA ALA A 75 8.96 17.49 15.36
C ALA A 75 9.84 16.23 15.39
N ARG A 76 10.69 16.12 16.41
CA ARG A 76 11.57 14.97 16.66
C ARG A 76 11.16 14.30 17.96
N TYR A 77 11.07 12.98 17.92
CA TYR A 77 10.77 12.13 19.07
C TYR A 77 11.83 11.05 19.13
N GLY A 78 12.51 10.95 20.26
CA GLY A 78 13.60 10.01 20.48
C GLY A 78 13.40 9.14 21.70
N ILE A 79 14.43 8.36 22.03
CA ILE A 79 14.51 7.64 23.29
C ILE A 79 14.53 8.70 24.40
N ALA A 80 13.59 8.62 25.34
CA ALA A 80 13.43 9.61 26.39
C ALA A 80 14.73 9.75 27.19
N ASP A 81 15.32 10.95 27.23
CA ASP A 81 16.19 11.35 28.31
C ASP A 81 15.37 11.43 29.61
N ASP A 82 15.97 11.19 30.78
CA ASP A 82 15.36 11.06 32.11
C ASP A 82 14.49 12.24 32.59
N SER A 83 13.95 13.07 31.70
CA SER A 83 13.01 14.12 32.04
C SER A 83 11.58 13.57 32.12
N GLU A 84 10.88 13.78 33.24
CA GLU A 84 9.51 13.32 33.53
C GLU A 84 8.43 13.75 32.48
N LEU A 85 8.79 14.54 31.49
CA LEU A 85 7.91 15.07 30.43
C LEU A 85 8.30 14.63 29.01
N ALA A 86 9.36 13.80 28.87
CA ALA A 86 9.76 13.34 27.54
C ALA A 86 8.81 12.28 27.02
N VAL A 87 8.00 12.64 26.02
CA VAL A 87 7.25 11.66 25.21
C VAL A 87 8.28 10.87 24.41
N GLY A 88 8.73 9.72 24.96
CA GLY A 88 9.78 8.90 24.41
C GLY A 88 9.27 7.64 23.72
N LEU A 89 9.97 7.28 22.66
CA LEU A 89 9.86 5.96 22.04
C LEU A 89 10.96 5.06 22.63
N THR A 90 10.59 3.87 23.09
CA THR A 90 11.56 2.95 23.70
C THR A 90 12.52 2.29 22.72
N CYS A 91 12.21 2.28 21.42
CA CYS A 91 12.94 1.49 20.42
C CYS A 91 13.26 2.23 19.12
N ALA A 92 12.89 3.50 18.97
CA ALA A 92 13.11 4.25 17.73
C ALA A 92 13.20 5.76 17.96
N GLU A 93 13.89 6.43 17.03
CA GLU A 93 13.74 7.88 16.84
C GLU A 93 12.89 8.12 15.60
N ILE A 94 11.97 9.08 15.66
CA ILE A 94 11.14 9.45 14.53
C ILE A 94 11.12 10.96 14.33
N GLU A 95 10.98 11.36 13.05
CA GLU A 95 10.72 12.75 12.68
C GLU A 95 9.34 12.85 12.01
N VAL A 96 8.51 13.74 12.52
CA VAL A 96 7.15 13.98 12.03
C VAL A 96 7.04 15.42 11.55
N PHE A 97 6.72 15.60 10.30
CA PHE A 97 6.40 16.90 9.72
C PHE A 97 4.93 17.19 9.90
N ILE A 98 4.61 18.31 10.55
CA ILE A 98 3.24 18.76 10.83
C ILE A 98 3.02 20.08 10.13
N GLU A 99 2.03 20.16 9.26
CA GLU A 99 1.72 21.35 8.47
C GLU A 99 0.21 21.65 8.48
N PRO A 100 -0.19 22.93 8.37
CA PRO A 100 -1.58 23.24 8.15
C PRO A 100 -1.97 22.73 6.77
N TRP A 101 -3.06 21.98 6.70
CA TRP A 101 -3.57 21.46 5.42
C TRP A 101 -3.97 22.63 4.51
N ARG A 102 -3.45 22.61 3.31
CA ARG A 102 -3.79 23.55 2.25
C ARG A 102 -4.02 22.79 0.97
N ARG A 103 -5.18 22.98 0.38
CA ARG A 103 -5.45 22.44 -0.94
C ARG A 103 -4.61 23.16 -1.98
N THR A 104 -3.68 22.45 -2.61
CA THR A 104 -2.81 22.96 -3.67
C THR A 104 -3.01 22.14 -4.94
N HIS A 105 -2.63 22.70 -6.11
CA HIS A 105 -2.67 21.94 -7.38
C HIS A 105 -1.85 20.65 -7.32
N ALA A 106 -0.73 20.62 -6.58
CA ALA A 106 0.06 19.41 -6.37
C ALA A 106 -0.73 18.36 -5.58
N TRP A 107 -1.47 18.76 -4.55
CA TRP A 107 -2.33 17.84 -3.80
C TRP A 107 -3.54 17.36 -4.62
N ASP A 108 -4.16 18.23 -5.41
CA ASP A 108 -5.26 17.84 -6.31
C ASP A 108 -4.78 16.80 -7.34
N ALA A 109 -3.60 16.99 -7.91
CA ALA A 109 -3.00 16.02 -8.84
C ALA A 109 -2.61 14.71 -8.13
N THR A 110 -2.04 14.79 -6.92
CA THR A 110 -1.76 13.59 -6.10
C THR A 110 -3.03 12.82 -5.81
N ARG A 111 -4.09 13.52 -5.39
CA ARG A 111 -5.40 12.92 -5.12
C ARG A 111 -5.99 12.26 -6.37
N ALA A 112 -5.97 12.95 -7.50
CA ALA A 112 -6.47 12.40 -8.76
C ALA A 112 -5.72 11.10 -9.13
N ALA A 113 -4.40 11.08 -9.00
CA ALA A 113 -3.59 9.87 -9.22
C ALA A 113 -3.94 8.75 -8.23
N LEU A 114 -4.08 9.06 -6.93
CA LEU A 114 -4.46 8.09 -5.91
C LEU A 114 -5.84 7.48 -6.17
N THR A 115 -6.80 8.28 -6.59
CA THR A 115 -8.17 7.85 -6.91
C THR A 115 -8.20 7.02 -8.20
N ALA A 116 -7.41 7.41 -9.21
CA ALA A 116 -7.28 6.68 -10.47
C ALA A 116 -6.37 5.45 -10.38
N HIS A 117 -5.81 5.16 -9.19
CA HIS A 117 -4.80 4.11 -8.99
C HIS A 117 -3.59 4.25 -9.92
N ALA A 118 -3.28 5.48 -10.33
CA ALA A 118 -2.14 5.80 -11.15
C ALA A 118 -0.88 6.08 -10.30
N PRO A 119 0.33 5.86 -10.84
CA PRO A 119 1.57 6.22 -10.15
C PRO A 119 1.71 7.73 -10.02
N ALA A 120 2.20 8.17 -8.86
CA ALA A 120 2.55 9.56 -8.61
C ALA A 120 3.68 9.63 -7.58
N VAL A 121 4.50 10.66 -7.67
CA VAL A 121 5.55 10.96 -6.67
C VAL A 121 5.32 12.36 -6.13
N LEU A 122 5.10 12.46 -4.83
CA LEU A 122 4.95 13.73 -4.13
C LEU A 122 6.25 14.07 -3.40
N ALA A 123 6.79 15.24 -3.64
CA ALA A 123 7.90 15.83 -2.89
C ALA A 123 7.38 17.01 -2.04
N VAL A 124 7.79 17.04 -0.78
CA VAL A 124 7.42 18.09 0.17
C VAL A 124 8.69 18.60 0.85
N ALA A 125 8.94 19.91 0.81
CA ALA A 125 9.98 20.51 1.62
C ALA A 125 9.55 20.54 3.09
N VAL A 126 10.34 19.92 3.98
CA VAL A 126 9.98 19.76 5.40
C VAL A 126 10.83 20.63 6.33
N ALA A 127 11.95 21.16 5.84
CA ALA A 127 12.81 22.14 6.51
C ALA A 127 13.68 22.85 5.47
N PRO A 128 14.19 24.06 5.73
CA PRO A 128 13.89 24.94 6.86
C PRO A 128 12.51 25.60 6.75
N ARG A 129 12.07 26.29 7.81
CA ARG A 129 10.72 26.94 7.87
C ARG A 129 10.34 27.73 6.62
N GLY A 130 11.24 28.52 6.02
CA GLY A 130 10.95 29.35 4.85
C GLY A 130 10.67 28.57 3.54
N ALA A 131 11.02 27.28 3.48
CA ALA A 131 10.73 26.39 2.35
C ALA A 131 9.64 25.35 2.70
N ALA A 132 9.43 25.11 3.99
CA ALA A 132 8.54 24.06 4.48
C ALA A 132 7.10 24.22 3.98
N GLY A 133 6.47 23.11 3.60
CA GLY A 133 5.13 23.04 3.03
C GLY A 133 5.07 23.31 1.52
N ARG A 134 6.19 23.63 0.84
CA ARG A 134 6.21 23.68 -0.63
C ARG A 134 6.11 22.25 -1.17
N THR A 135 5.29 22.07 -2.21
CA THR A 135 4.98 20.77 -2.77
C THR A 135 5.21 20.72 -4.28
N LEU A 136 5.68 19.58 -4.75
CA LEU A 136 5.83 19.24 -6.16
C LEU A 136 5.35 17.80 -6.34
N VAL A 137 4.56 17.55 -7.38
CA VAL A 137 4.13 16.20 -7.75
C VAL A 137 4.57 15.88 -9.17
N VAL A 138 5.06 14.66 -9.35
CA VAL A 138 5.39 14.08 -10.66
C VAL A 138 4.42 12.93 -10.92
N THR A 139 3.80 12.94 -12.10
CA THR A 139 2.94 11.87 -12.63
C THR A 139 3.50 11.41 -13.97
N ALA A 140 2.93 10.36 -14.57
CA ALA A 140 3.36 9.88 -15.89
C ALA A 140 3.32 10.94 -17.00
N GLY A 141 2.47 11.98 -16.88
CA GLY A 141 2.27 12.98 -17.93
C GLY A 141 2.57 14.43 -17.52
N ALA A 142 2.86 14.71 -16.26
CA ALA A 142 3.01 16.10 -15.80
C ALA A 142 3.83 16.22 -14.52
N THR A 143 4.43 17.42 -14.38
CA THR A 143 4.98 17.92 -13.12
C THR A 143 4.16 19.15 -12.69
N ILE A 144 3.66 19.14 -11.45
CA ILE A 144 2.75 20.16 -10.94
C ILE A 144 3.24 20.65 -9.58
N GLY A 145 3.23 21.96 -9.35
CA GLY A 145 3.81 22.59 -8.17
C GLY A 145 5.31 22.88 -8.33
N SER A 146 5.96 23.34 -7.28
CA SER A 146 7.40 23.64 -7.25
C SER A 146 7.89 23.79 -5.81
N LEU A 147 9.07 23.29 -5.55
CA LEU A 147 9.82 23.50 -4.30
C LEU A 147 10.69 24.77 -4.38
N GLY A 148 10.82 25.35 -5.59
CA GLY A 148 11.73 26.40 -5.99
C GLY A 148 12.78 25.88 -6.98
N ALA A 149 13.22 26.74 -7.92
CA ALA A 149 13.99 26.34 -9.09
C ALA A 149 15.27 25.55 -8.77
N GLU A 150 15.97 25.87 -7.67
CA GLU A 150 17.17 25.14 -7.23
C GLU A 150 16.82 23.72 -6.76
N LEU A 151 15.81 23.60 -5.90
CA LEU A 151 15.35 22.31 -5.37
C LEU A 151 14.74 21.44 -6.45
N ASP A 152 13.93 22.02 -7.32
CA ASP A 152 13.29 21.29 -8.43
C ASP A 152 14.34 20.62 -9.31
N ARG A 153 15.46 21.29 -9.62
CA ARG A 153 16.55 20.74 -10.44
C ARG A 153 17.16 19.48 -9.82
N VAL A 154 17.24 19.40 -8.49
CA VAL A 154 17.83 18.26 -7.79
C VAL A 154 16.79 17.16 -7.55
N VAL A 155 15.56 17.54 -7.22
CA VAL A 155 14.49 16.60 -6.81
C VAL A 155 13.83 15.91 -8.01
N LEU A 156 13.62 16.62 -9.12
CA LEU A 156 12.91 16.08 -10.29
C LEU A 156 13.51 14.79 -10.86
N PRO A 157 14.82 14.65 -11.08
CA PRO A 157 15.39 13.39 -11.57
C PRO A 157 15.10 12.22 -10.63
N THR A 158 15.26 12.42 -9.32
CA THR A 158 14.96 11.41 -8.31
C THR A 158 13.47 11.08 -8.29
N ALA A 159 12.60 12.08 -8.25
CA ALA A 159 11.17 11.88 -8.23
C ALA A 159 10.68 11.14 -9.49
N THR A 160 11.22 11.47 -10.66
CA THR A 160 10.89 10.79 -11.92
C THR A 160 11.30 9.31 -11.88
N SER A 161 12.51 9.01 -11.42
CA SER A 161 12.96 7.61 -11.32
C SER A 161 12.18 6.77 -10.30
N MET A 162 11.50 7.42 -9.34
CA MET A 162 10.67 6.75 -8.34
C MET A 162 9.27 6.40 -8.84
N LEU A 163 8.82 6.90 -9.98
CA LEU A 163 7.47 6.63 -10.50
C LEU A 163 7.20 5.13 -10.66
N ASP A 164 8.19 4.36 -11.10
CA ASP A 164 8.04 2.93 -11.34
C ASP A 164 8.35 2.06 -10.11
N GLY A 165 8.92 2.65 -9.06
CA GLY A 165 9.53 1.89 -7.96
C GLY A 165 8.82 1.93 -6.60
N GLY A 166 7.87 2.85 -6.37
CA GLY A 166 7.14 2.91 -5.08
C GLY A 166 8.00 3.21 -3.85
N ALA A 167 9.09 3.96 -3.99
CA ALA A 167 10.05 4.24 -2.91
C ALA A 167 9.67 5.47 -2.06
N ILE A 168 10.30 5.58 -0.90
CA ILE A 168 10.26 6.78 -0.03
C ILE A 168 11.69 7.19 0.26
N SER A 169 11.97 8.49 0.20
CA SER A 169 13.28 9.05 0.48
C SER A 169 13.14 10.38 1.23
N LEU A 170 14.09 10.66 2.11
CA LEU A 170 14.29 11.99 2.70
C LEU A 170 15.63 12.51 2.23
N LEU A 171 15.58 13.48 1.32
CA LEU A 171 16.77 14.08 0.71
C LEU A 171 17.24 15.25 1.56
N THR A 172 18.56 15.33 1.81
CA THR A 172 19.20 16.51 2.34
C THR A 172 19.89 17.20 1.17
N ILE A 173 19.48 18.43 0.87
CA ILE A 173 20.00 19.23 -0.23
C ILE A 173 20.76 20.40 0.36
N GLU A 174 22.09 20.41 0.17
CA GLU A 174 22.96 21.47 0.63
C GLU A 174 22.65 22.78 -0.13
N GLY A 175 22.55 23.88 0.57
CA GLY A 175 22.28 25.18 -0.01
C GLY A 175 23.08 26.29 0.66
N ALA A 176 23.30 27.41 -0.05
CA ALA A 176 24.06 28.55 0.46
C ALA A 176 23.48 29.18 1.74
N LYS A 177 22.20 28.95 2.03
CA LYS A 177 21.47 29.43 3.22
C LYS A 177 21.21 28.34 4.26
N GLY A 178 21.88 27.19 4.15
CA GLY A 178 21.69 25.99 4.97
C GLY A 178 20.97 24.89 4.22
N ASP A 179 20.98 23.69 4.80
CA ASP A 179 20.44 22.50 4.20
C ASP A 179 18.90 22.51 4.16
N THR A 180 18.36 22.03 3.05
CA THR A 180 16.92 21.81 2.89
C THR A 180 16.62 20.31 2.93
N LEU A 181 15.66 19.93 3.79
CA LEU A 181 15.15 18.55 3.82
C LEU A 181 13.91 18.47 2.92
N VAL A 182 13.92 17.51 2.01
CA VAL A 182 12.79 17.24 1.10
C VAL A 182 12.36 15.79 1.25
N PHE A 183 11.14 15.60 1.71
CA PHE A 183 10.50 14.29 1.79
C PHE A 183 9.89 13.94 0.44
N VAL A 184 10.31 12.82 -0.16
CA VAL A 184 9.85 12.34 -1.45
C VAL A 184 9.17 10.99 -1.27
N GLN A 185 7.92 10.88 -1.69
CA GLN A 185 7.13 9.66 -1.57
C GLN A 185 6.49 9.28 -2.90
N ALA A 186 6.81 8.10 -3.39
CA ALA A 186 6.11 7.49 -4.51
C ALA A 186 4.83 6.76 -4.02
N PHE A 187 3.77 6.94 -4.77
CA PHE A 187 2.51 6.23 -4.63
C PHE A 187 2.36 5.27 -5.81
N ALA A 188 2.71 4.02 -5.58
CA ALA A 188 2.47 2.96 -6.57
C ALA A 188 0.97 2.64 -6.67
N PRO A 189 0.48 2.16 -7.83
CA PRO A 189 -0.82 1.52 -7.92
C PRO A 189 -0.98 0.42 -6.86
N PRO A 190 -2.18 0.17 -6.36
CA PRO A 190 -2.43 -0.93 -5.45
C PRO A 190 -2.15 -2.28 -6.13
N ASP A 191 -1.66 -3.24 -5.36
CA ASP A 191 -1.61 -4.62 -5.83
C ASP A 191 -3.01 -5.08 -6.25
N ARG A 192 -3.13 -5.80 -7.37
CA ARG A 192 -4.41 -6.26 -7.91
C ARG A 192 -4.65 -7.70 -7.51
N LEU A 193 -5.78 -7.95 -6.84
CA LEU A 193 -6.28 -9.29 -6.54
C LEU A 193 -7.47 -9.60 -7.43
N VAL A 194 -7.38 -10.68 -8.19
CA VAL A 194 -8.47 -11.21 -8.99
C VAL A 194 -8.91 -12.55 -8.39
N ILE A 195 -10.16 -12.62 -7.94
CA ILE A 195 -10.75 -13.81 -7.34
C ILE A 195 -11.70 -14.44 -8.34
N SER A 196 -11.41 -15.65 -8.79
CA SER A 196 -12.27 -16.46 -9.62
C SER A 196 -13.14 -17.39 -8.74
N GLY A 197 -14.43 -17.11 -8.67
CA GLY A 197 -15.40 -17.82 -7.85
C GLY A 197 -15.88 -17.04 -6.64
N GLY A 198 -17.19 -16.73 -6.59
CA GLY A 198 -17.85 -15.94 -5.54
C GLY A 198 -18.25 -16.77 -4.31
N SER A 199 -17.38 -17.67 -3.83
CA SER A 199 -17.61 -18.49 -2.63
C SER A 199 -17.66 -17.64 -1.35
N HIS A 200 -17.98 -18.26 -0.21
CA HIS A 200 -17.92 -17.54 1.07
C HIS A 200 -16.50 -17.10 1.42
N THR A 201 -15.53 -17.98 1.20
CA THR A 201 -14.09 -17.62 1.36
C THR A 201 -13.71 -16.43 0.48
N ALA A 202 -14.27 -16.32 -0.73
CA ALA A 202 -14.01 -15.16 -1.61
C ALA A 202 -14.52 -13.84 -1.00
N VAL A 203 -15.67 -13.86 -0.31
CA VAL A 203 -16.22 -12.67 0.38
C VAL A 203 -15.23 -12.19 1.46
N VAL A 204 -14.81 -13.10 2.33
CA VAL A 204 -13.90 -12.79 3.43
C VAL A 204 -12.53 -12.35 2.89
N LEU A 205 -11.98 -13.07 1.91
CA LEU A 205 -10.70 -12.72 1.29
C LEU A 205 -10.74 -11.33 0.64
N ALA A 206 -11.84 -11.01 -0.06
CA ALA A 206 -12.02 -9.69 -0.67
C ALA A 206 -12.02 -8.57 0.37
N GLU A 207 -12.71 -8.76 1.50
CA GLU A 207 -12.74 -7.78 2.59
C GLU A 207 -11.36 -7.60 3.21
N MET A 208 -10.67 -8.68 3.56
CA MET A 208 -9.34 -8.64 4.17
C MET A 208 -8.31 -8.03 3.22
N ALA A 209 -8.32 -8.41 1.93
CA ALA A 209 -7.43 -7.85 0.92
C ALA A 209 -7.64 -6.35 0.73
N LYS A 210 -8.90 -5.89 0.79
CA LYS A 210 -9.21 -4.45 0.74
C LYS A 210 -8.63 -3.69 1.93
N ARG A 211 -8.69 -4.27 3.13
CA ARG A 211 -8.13 -3.65 4.34
C ARG A 211 -6.61 -3.47 4.28
N ILE A 212 -5.89 -4.33 3.55
CA ILE A 212 -4.45 -4.17 3.30
C ILE A 212 -4.13 -3.37 2.04
N GLY A 213 -5.14 -2.74 1.42
CA GLY A 213 -4.97 -1.79 0.32
C GLY A 213 -4.90 -2.39 -1.07
N MET A 214 -5.32 -3.63 -1.29
CA MET A 214 -5.39 -4.23 -2.62
C MET A 214 -6.60 -3.71 -3.40
N HIS A 215 -6.49 -3.69 -4.73
CA HIS A 215 -7.61 -3.53 -5.65
C HIS A 215 -8.21 -4.91 -5.95
N VAL A 216 -9.47 -5.13 -5.59
CA VAL A 216 -10.11 -6.44 -5.63
C VAL A 216 -11.14 -6.53 -6.73
N THR A 217 -10.96 -7.49 -7.65
CA THR A 217 -11.94 -7.87 -8.68
C THR A 217 -12.43 -9.29 -8.42
N VAL A 218 -13.74 -9.50 -8.40
CA VAL A 218 -14.33 -10.83 -8.26
C VAL A 218 -15.03 -11.22 -9.56
N VAL A 219 -14.74 -12.41 -10.06
CA VAL A 219 -15.26 -12.97 -11.30
C VAL A 219 -16.04 -14.24 -11.00
N ASP A 220 -17.29 -14.36 -11.41
CA ASP A 220 -18.06 -15.61 -11.36
C ASP A 220 -19.05 -15.68 -12.53
N ALA A 221 -19.25 -16.88 -13.07
CA ALA A 221 -20.23 -17.12 -14.13
C ALA A 221 -21.68 -17.11 -13.61
N ARG A 222 -21.89 -17.22 -12.32
CA ARG A 222 -23.18 -17.34 -11.66
C ARG A 222 -23.56 -16.00 -11.02
N SER A 223 -24.59 -15.33 -11.55
CA SER A 223 -25.02 -14.00 -11.08
C SER A 223 -25.38 -13.99 -9.58
N ALA A 224 -26.01 -15.06 -9.07
CA ALA A 224 -26.40 -15.18 -7.66
C ALA A 224 -25.17 -15.12 -6.69
N TYR A 225 -23.96 -15.34 -7.18
CA TYR A 225 -22.73 -15.32 -6.39
C TYR A 225 -22.00 -13.95 -6.41
N LEU A 226 -22.48 -12.98 -7.21
CA LEU A 226 -21.82 -11.69 -7.46
C LEU A 226 -22.63 -10.47 -6.99
N GLY A 227 -23.53 -10.62 -6.00
CA GLY A 227 -24.28 -9.48 -5.49
C GLY A 227 -23.37 -8.44 -4.81
N ARG A 228 -23.64 -7.14 -5.05
CA ARG A 228 -22.92 -6.06 -4.35
C ARG A 228 -23.11 -6.13 -2.83
N GLU A 229 -24.24 -6.63 -2.36
CA GLU A 229 -24.48 -6.90 -0.94
C GLU A 229 -23.55 -7.96 -0.36
N ARG A 230 -23.13 -8.95 -1.17
CA ARG A 230 -22.18 -9.98 -0.78
C ARG A 230 -20.73 -9.49 -0.79
N PHE A 231 -20.41 -8.60 -1.72
CA PHE A 231 -19.06 -8.07 -1.94
C PHE A 231 -19.04 -6.54 -1.82
N PRO A 232 -19.40 -5.96 -0.66
CA PRO A 232 -19.43 -4.50 -0.50
C PRO A 232 -18.05 -3.87 -0.69
N SER A 233 -16.99 -4.61 -0.34
CA SER A 233 -15.59 -4.14 -0.37
C SER A 233 -14.90 -4.35 -1.71
N ALA A 234 -15.46 -5.12 -2.66
CA ALA A 234 -14.81 -5.34 -3.95
C ALA A 234 -14.89 -4.08 -4.83
N ASP A 235 -13.79 -3.78 -5.54
CA ASP A 235 -13.76 -2.66 -6.48
C ASP A 235 -14.54 -2.97 -7.76
N ALA A 236 -14.43 -4.22 -8.26
CA ALA A 236 -15.16 -4.67 -9.43
C ALA A 236 -15.80 -6.05 -9.26
N LEU A 237 -16.99 -6.23 -9.83
CA LEU A 237 -17.67 -7.52 -9.94
C LEU A 237 -17.89 -7.80 -11.41
N VAL A 238 -17.42 -8.96 -11.90
CA VAL A 238 -17.49 -9.33 -13.31
C VAL A 238 -18.30 -10.61 -13.48
N HIS A 239 -19.51 -10.47 -14.01
CA HIS A 239 -20.38 -11.60 -14.32
C HIS A 239 -20.03 -12.18 -15.69
N ALA A 240 -19.13 -13.14 -15.71
CA ALA A 240 -18.73 -13.86 -16.91
C ALA A 240 -18.05 -15.19 -16.55
N ALA A 241 -17.92 -16.09 -17.52
CA ALA A 241 -17.06 -17.27 -17.37
C ALA A 241 -15.62 -16.80 -17.13
N PRO A 242 -14.92 -17.32 -16.09
CA PRO A 242 -13.59 -16.83 -15.71
C PRO A 242 -12.60 -16.79 -16.85
N GLY A 243 -12.47 -17.84 -17.65
CA GLY A 243 -11.55 -17.85 -18.79
C GLY A 243 -11.80 -16.72 -19.79
N LYS A 244 -13.09 -16.36 -20.06
CA LYS A 244 -13.43 -15.25 -20.96
C LYS A 244 -13.14 -13.89 -20.33
N ALA A 245 -13.48 -13.72 -19.07
CA ALA A 245 -13.24 -12.47 -18.35
C ALA A 245 -11.75 -12.19 -18.22
N LEU A 246 -10.97 -13.18 -17.78
CA LEU A 246 -9.55 -13.04 -17.49
C LEU A 246 -8.70 -12.88 -18.75
N ALA A 247 -9.10 -13.45 -19.90
CA ALA A 247 -8.42 -13.25 -21.17
C ALA A 247 -8.43 -11.79 -21.65
N GLY A 248 -9.38 -10.98 -21.18
CA GLY A 248 -9.48 -9.55 -21.50
C GLY A 248 -8.87 -8.64 -20.44
N MET A 249 -8.29 -9.19 -19.35
CA MET A 249 -7.70 -8.42 -18.26
C MET A 249 -6.18 -8.39 -18.37
N ASP A 250 -5.59 -7.28 -18.00
CA ASP A 250 -4.16 -7.23 -17.74
C ASP A 250 -3.89 -7.93 -16.40
N LEU A 251 -3.26 -9.11 -16.43
CA LEU A 251 -2.90 -9.91 -15.27
C LEU A 251 -1.43 -9.82 -14.89
N HIS A 252 -0.61 -9.08 -15.65
CA HIS A 252 0.81 -8.93 -15.35
C HIS A 252 1.02 -8.38 -13.94
N GLY A 253 1.76 -9.12 -13.11
CA GLY A 253 1.98 -8.75 -11.71
C GLY A 253 0.76 -8.83 -10.78
N ALA A 254 -0.41 -9.28 -11.26
CA ALA A 254 -1.60 -9.46 -10.43
C ALA A 254 -1.52 -10.75 -9.59
N PHE A 255 -2.34 -10.80 -8.54
CA PHE A 255 -2.57 -11.99 -7.73
C PHE A 255 -3.88 -12.64 -8.20
N LEU A 256 -3.81 -13.85 -8.76
CA LEU A 256 -4.98 -14.61 -9.19
C LEU A 256 -5.25 -15.75 -8.21
N VAL A 257 -6.49 -15.85 -7.74
CA VAL A 257 -6.94 -16.89 -6.82
C VAL A 257 -8.17 -17.56 -7.38
N THR A 258 -8.14 -18.90 -7.56
CA THR A 258 -9.33 -19.67 -7.94
C THR A 258 -9.91 -20.37 -6.70
N LEU A 259 -11.18 -20.05 -6.39
CA LEU A 259 -11.92 -20.53 -5.22
C LEU A 259 -13.14 -21.35 -5.63
N THR A 260 -13.11 -21.95 -6.83
CA THR A 260 -14.13 -22.91 -7.29
C THR A 260 -13.58 -24.33 -7.16
N HIS A 261 -14.44 -25.32 -7.33
CA HIS A 261 -14.06 -26.74 -7.39
C HIS A 261 -14.45 -27.35 -8.74
N ASP A 262 -14.71 -26.50 -9.72
CA ASP A 262 -15.12 -26.92 -11.06
C ASP A 262 -13.98 -26.74 -12.07
N LEU A 263 -13.47 -27.84 -12.59
CA LEU A 263 -12.38 -27.85 -13.57
C LEU A 263 -12.70 -26.99 -14.81
N LYS A 264 -13.97 -26.91 -15.22
CA LYS A 264 -14.38 -26.10 -16.37
C LYS A 264 -14.21 -24.60 -16.14
N LEU A 265 -14.20 -24.16 -14.88
CA LEU A 265 -13.97 -22.79 -14.48
C LEU A 265 -12.53 -22.54 -14.09
N ASP A 266 -11.92 -23.49 -13.35
CA ASP A 266 -10.57 -23.37 -12.81
C ASP A 266 -9.49 -23.43 -13.91
N VAL A 267 -9.56 -24.42 -14.81
CA VAL A 267 -8.51 -24.60 -15.83
C VAL A 267 -8.37 -23.38 -16.73
N PRO A 268 -9.47 -22.80 -17.31
CA PRO A 268 -9.35 -21.58 -18.08
C PRO A 268 -8.86 -20.35 -17.28
N ALA A 269 -9.22 -20.26 -15.98
CA ALA A 269 -8.75 -19.19 -15.12
C ALA A 269 -7.25 -19.29 -14.84
N LEU A 270 -6.77 -20.50 -14.47
CA LEU A 270 -5.36 -20.77 -14.24
C LEU A 270 -4.52 -20.53 -15.50
N ALA A 271 -5.01 -21.01 -16.66
CA ALA A 271 -4.37 -20.77 -17.96
C ALA A 271 -4.23 -19.27 -18.27
N ALA A 272 -5.27 -18.47 -17.98
CA ALA A 272 -5.19 -17.02 -18.16
C ALA A 272 -4.16 -16.38 -17.22
N GLY A 273 -4.12 -16.80 -15.96
CA GLY A 273 -3.13 -16.31 -14.99
C GLY A 273 -1.69 -16.62 -15.38
N LEU A 274 -1.44 -17.84 -15.86
CA LEU A 274 -0.10 -18.25 -16.30
C LEU A 274 0.34 -17.49 -17.55
N ARG A 275 -0.52 -17.37 -18.57
CA ARG A 275 -0.22 -16.60 -19.80
C ARG A 275 -0.05 -15.11 -19.55
N GLY A 276 -0.85 -14.57 -18.63
CA GLY A 276 -0.85 -13.17 -18.28
C GLY A 276 0.27 -12.78 -17.28
N GLU A 277 1.20 -13.69 -16.98
CA GLU A 277 2.33 -13.45 -16.07
C GLU A 277 1.90 -12.89 -14.70
N ALA A 278 0.82 -13.46 -14.14
CA ALA A 278 0.42 -13.13 -12.79
C ALA A 278 1.55 -13.43 -11.79
N ALA A 279 1.77 -12.53 -10.84
CA ALA A 279 2.80 -12.67 -9.80
C ALA A 279 2.49 -13.82 -8.83
N TYR A 280 1.20 -14.15 -8.70
CA TYR A 280 0.72 -15.24 -7.88
C TYR A 280 -0.46 -15.92 -8.58
N VAL A 281 -0.44 -17.24 -8.64
CA VAL A 281 -1.53 -18.06 -9.17
C VAL A 281 -1.84 -19.12 -8.13
N GLY A 282 -2.96 -18.99 -7.44
CA GLY A 282 -3.36 -19.89 -6.38
C GLY A 282 -4.65 -20.63 -6.69
N ALA A 283 -4.75 -21.88 -6.30
CA ALA A 283 -5.93 -22.70 -6.54
C ALA A 283 -6.37 -23.46 -5.28
N MET A 284 -7.62 -23.26 -4.89
CA MET A 284 -8.25 -24.04 -3.81
C MET A 284 -8.50 -25.47 -4.27
N GLY A 285 -8.30 -26.43 -3.37
CA GLY A 285 -8.61 -27.83 -3.58
C GLY A 285 -7.48 -28.78 -3.19
N SER A 286 -7.78 -30.08 -3.26
CA SER A 286 -6.82 -31.13 -2.90
C SER A 286 -5.75 -31.35 -3.97
N LEU A 287 -4.64 -31.99 -3.58
CA LEU A 287 -3.61 -32.44 -4.53
C LEU A 287 -4.16 -33.33 -5.63
N LYS A 288 -5.20 -34.15 -5.32
CA LYS A 288 -5.88 -34.97 -6.34
C LYS A 288 -6.55 -34.10 -7.40
N THR A 289 -7.29 -33.07 -6.98
CA THR A 289 -7.95 -32.12 -7.90
C THR A 289 -6.90 -31.35 -8.71
N HIS A 290 -5.76 -31.02 -8.09
CA HIS A 290 -4.65 -30.38 -8.78
C HIS A 290 -4.07 -31.25 -9.89
N GLY A 291 -3.89 -32.56 -9.65
CA GLY A 291 -3.44 -33.48 -10.71
C GLY A 291 -4.30 -33.38 -11.97
N LEU A 292 -5.63 -33.38 -11.81
CA LEU A 292 -6.55 -33.24 -12.94
C LEU A 292 -6.43 -31.88 -13.63
N ARG A 293 -6.20 -30.80 -12.87
CA ARG A 293 -5.95 -29.46 -13.45
C ARG A 293 -4.65 -29.46 -14.26
N CYS A 294 -3.58 -30.07 -13.72
CA CYS A 294 -2.29 -30.16 -14.41
C CYS A 294 -2.39 -30.96 -15.72
N GLU A 295 -3.13 -32.08 -15.75
CA GLU A 295 -3.39 -32.85 -16.97
C GLU A 295 -4.06 -31.97 -18.04
N ALA A 296 -5.14 -31.29 -17.69
CA ALA A 296 -5.86 -30.40 -18.61
C ALA A 296 -5.03 -29.18 -19.07
N LEU A 297 -4.18 -28.65 -18.19
CA LEU A 297 -3.28 -27.56 -18.54
C LEU A 297 -2.15 -28.01 -19.47
N ARG A 298 -1.61 -29.22 -19.29
CA ARG A 298 -0.62 -29.82 -20.26
C ARG A 298 -1.26 -29.99 -21.64
N GLU A 299 -2.50 -30.47 -21.71
CA GLU A 299 -3.25 -30.55 -22.96
C GLU A 299 -3.45 -29.17 -23.61
N ALA A 300 -3.52 -28.09 -22.81
CA ALA A 300 -3.59 -26.72 -23.25
C ALA A 300 -2.21 -26.08 -23.59
N GLY A 301 -1.11 -26.86 -23.52
CA GLY A 301 0.22 -26.48 -23.95
C GLY A 301 1.12 -25.86 -22.87
N PHE A 302 0.78 -25.99 -21.57
CA PHE A 302 1.64 -25.54 -20.48
C PHE A 302 2.65 -26.62 -20.07
N ASP A 303 3.87 -26.20 -19.79
CA ASP A 303 4.95 -27.09 -19.35
C ASP A 303 5.00 -27.22 -17.81
N ASP A 304 5.91 -28.07 -17.32
CA ASP A 304 6.06 -28.29 -15.88
C ASP A 304 6.57 -27.06 -15.12
N ALA A 305 7.30 -26.17 -15.77
CA ALA A 305 7.73 -24.92 -15.16
C ALA A 305 6.56 -23.96 -14.95
N ASP A 306 5.64 -23.89 -15.91
CA ASP A 306 4.40 -23.14 -15.76
C ASP A 306 3.54 -23.71 -14.62
N LEU A 307 3.37 -25.03 -14.60
CA LEU A 307 2.56 -25.71 -13.59
C LEU A 307 3.12 -25.54 -12.17
N ALA A 308 4.43 -25.49 -12.03
CA ALA A 308 5.10 -25.25 -10.73
C ALA A 308 4.83 -23.84 -10.16
N ARG A 309 4.35 -22.90 -10.97
CA ARG A 309 3.91 -21.57 -10.51
C ARG A 309 2.57 -21.59 -9.81
N ILE A 310 1.77 -22.66 -9.99
CA ILE A 310 0.46 -22.79 -9.36
C ILE A 310 0.61 -23.25 -7.92
N ARG A 311 0.15 -22.44 -6.99
CA ARG A 311 0.14 -22.76 -5.56
C ARG A 311 -1.13 -23.48 -5.17
N THR A 312 -0.95 -24.75 -4.78
CA THR A 312 -2.06 -25.63 -4.41
C THR A 312 -1.57 -26.76 -3.49
N PRO A 313 -2.26 -27.09 -2.41
CA PRO A 313 -3.37 -26.32 -1.84
C PRO A 313 -2.98 -24.87 -1.57
N ILE A 314 -3.89 -23.93 -1.83
CA ILE A 314 -3.65 -22.49 -1.67
C ILE A 314 -3.54 -22.11 -0.19
N GLY A 315 -2.60 -21.23 0.13
CA GLY A 315 -2.40 -20.68 1.48
C GLY A 315 -1.30 -21.37 2.27
N LEU A 316 -0.86 -20.71 3.35
CA LEU A 316 0.10 -21.31 4.28
C LEU A 316 -0.57 -22.38 5.15
N ASP A 317 0.16 -23.40 5.51
CA ASP A 317 -0.30 -24.40 6.48
C ASP A 317 -0.25 -23.82 7.92
N ILE A 318 -1.38 -23.26 8.31
CA ILE A 318 -1.60 -22.69 9.65
C ILE A 318 -2.70 -23.44 10.43
N GLY A 319 -3.15 -24.60 9.93
CA GLY A 319 -4.25 -25.37 10.52
C GLY A 319 -5.63 -24.74 10.31
N SER A 320 -5.82 -24.02 9.19
CA SER A 320 -7.07 -23.32 8.90
C SER A 320 -8.23 -24.26 8.62
N GLU A 321 -9.39 -24.04 9.27
CA GLU A 321 -10.60 -24.87 9.14
C GLU A 321 -11.80 -24.10 8.53
N GLY A 322 -11.94 -22.81 8.84
CA GLY A 322 -13.07 -21.97 8.39
C GLY A 322 -12.72 -21.03 7.24
N PRO A 323 -13.72 -20.43 6.56
CA PRO A 323 -13.50 -19.48 5.47
C PRO A 323 -12.61 -18.29 5.86
N GLU A 324 -12.74 -17.80 7.08
CA GLU A 324 -11.97 -16.69 7.64
C GLU A 324 -10.49 -17.07 7.79
N GLU A 325 -10.21 -18.24 8.36
CA GLU A 325 -8.85 -18.73 8.57
C GLU A 325 -8.19 -19.10 7.23
N ILE A 326 -8.94 -19.69 6.29
CA ILE A 326 -8.48 -19.96 4.94
C ILE A 326 -8.11 -18.65 4.23
N ALA A 327 -8.92 -17.60 4.36
CA ALA A 327 -8.62 -16.29 3.79
C ALA A 327 -7.35 -15.68 4.39
N VAL A 328 -7.12 -15.84 5.70
CA VAL A 328 -5.86 -15.44 6.37
C VAL A 328 -4.68 -16.22 5.80
N ALA A 329 -4.79 -17.55 5.65
CA ALA A 329 -3.74 -18.41 5.11
C ALA A 329 -3.35 -18.01 3.68
N ILE A 330 -4.36 -17.77 2.82
CA ILE A 330 -4.17 -17.30 1.43
C ILE A 330 -3.48 -15.93 1.42
N LEU A 331 -3.98 -14.99 2.21
CA LEU A 331 -3.45 -13.64 2.24
C LEU A 331 -2.01 -13.60 2.76
N ALA A 332 -1.70 -14.42 3.77
CA ALA A 332 -0.34 -14.55 4.29
C ALA A 332 0.63 -15.11 3.24
N GLU A 333 0.23 -16.14 2.46
CA GLU A 333 1.04 -16.66 1.36
C GLU A 333 1.26 -15.62 0.27
N MET A 334 0.22 -14.90 -0.14
CA MET A 334 0.31 -13.81 -1.10
C MET A 334 1.30 -12.72 -0.64
N LEU A 335 1.24 -12.32 0.63
CA LEU A 335 2.15 -11.34 1.22
C LEU A 335 3.59 -11.85 1.25
N ALA A 336 3.81 -13.13 1.57
CA ALA A 336 5.13 -13.77 1.54
C ALA A 336 5.72 -13.75 0.11
N VAL A 337 4.93 -14.14 -0.90
CA VAL A 337 5.34 -14.08 -2.31
C VAL A 337 5.67 -12.66 -2.74
N ARG A 338 4.81 -11.69 -2.42
CA ARG A 338 5.03 -10.27 -2.73
C ARG A 338 6.35 -9.74 -2.18
N SER A 339 6.69 -10.17 -0.96
CA SER A 339 7.89 -9.68 -0.25
C SER A 339 9.13 -10.53 -0.49
N GLY A 340 9.01 -11.65 -1.25
CA GLY A 340 10.10 -12.60 -1.43
C GLY A 340 10.51 -13.30 -0.13
N ARG A 341 9.56 -13.52 0.80
CA ARG A 341 9.80 -14.15 2.10
C ARG A 341 9.33 -15.58 2.11
N ASP A 342 9.93 -16.39 2.99
CA ASP A 342 9.63 -17.80 3.18
C ASP A 342 8.55 -18.09 4.24
N ALA A 343 7.93 -17.04 4.77
CA ALA A 343 6.84 -17.09 5.76
C ALA A 343 7.16 -17.78 7.08
N ARG A 344 8.44 -17.96 7.42
CA ARG A 344 8.84 -18.47 8.74
C ARG A 344 8.54 -17.49 9.86
N PRO A 345 8.40 -17.97 11.12
CA PRO A 345 8.28 -17.09 12.29
C PRO A 345 9.42 -16.08 12.37
N LEU A 346 9.10 -14.82 12.67
CA LEU A 346 10.10 -13.75 12.71
C LEU A 346 11.28 -14.04 13.64
N ARG A 347 11.06 -14.75 14.76
CA ARG A 347 12.11 -15.15 15.71
C ARG A 347 13.20 -16.07 15.08
N GLU A 348 12.87 -16.76 13.99
CA GLU A 348 13.80 -17.68 13.32
C GLU A 348 14.72 -16.98 12.32
N HIS A 349 14.40 -15.76 11.93
CA HIS A 349 15.21 -14.99 10.98
C HIS A 349 16.43 -14.31 11.61
N GLY A 350 16.55 -14.24 12.93
CA GLY A 350 17.67 -13.59 13.62
C GLY A 350 17.87 -12.10 13.25
N VAL A 351 16.93 -11.52 12.53
CA VAL A 351 17.03 -10.16 11.97
C VAL A 351 16.11 -9.24 12.75
N VAL A 352 16.67 -8.26 13.40
CA VAL A 352 15.94 -7.11 13.91
C VAL A 352 15.32 -6.37 12.72
N HIS A 353 14.06 -5.98 12.81
CA HIS A 353 13.21 -5.43 11.75
C HIS A 353 13.80 -4.30 10.88
N ALA A 354 14.90 -3.65 11.29
CA ALA A 354 15.52 -2.53 10.58
C ALA A 354 16.11 -2.92 9.21
N ASP A 355 16.81 -4.07 9.11
CA ASP A 355 17.49 -4.46 7.87
C ASP A 355 16.56 -5.03 6.79
N ALA A 356 15.42 -5.58 7.19
CA ALA A 356 14.44 -6.11 6.26
C ALA A 356 13.73 -5.02 5.43
N ARG A 357 13.71 -3.79 5.93
CA ARG A 357 13.02 -2.64 5.31
C ARG A 357 13.90 -1.89 4.31
N ALA A 358 15.22 -1.90 4.49
CA ALA A 358 16.18 -1.29 3.56
C ALA A 358 16.22 -2.03 2.19
N ARG A 359 15.87 -3.31 2.15
CA ARG A 359 15.88 -4.12 0.90
C ARG A 359 14.63 -3.93 0.02
N HIS A 360 13.56 -3.33 0.55
CA HIS A 360 12.36 -3.05 -0.24
C HIS A 360 12.57 -1.91 -1.24
N THR A 361 13.61 -1.08 -1.02
CA THR A 361 14.02 -0.02 -1.93
C THR A 361 15.02 -0.47 -3.01
N ALA A 362 15.67 -1.64 -2.85
CA ALA A 362 16.73 -2.12 -3.74
C ALA A 362 16.32 -3.25 -4.71
N GLY A 363 15.12 -3.78 -4.61
CA GLY A 363 14.72 -5.05 -5.24
C GLY A 363 13.83 -4.97 -6.49
N ARG A 364 13.64 -3.81 -7.11
CA ARG A 364 12.87 -3.65 -8.35
C ARG A 364 13.68 -3.07 -9.53
N THR A 365 14.99 -3.27 -9.54
CA THR A 365 15.80 -3.07 -10.75
C THR A 365 16.24 -4.42 -11.28
N ARG A 366 15.37 -5.07 -12.06
CA ARG A 366 15.72 -5.95 -13.20
C ARG A 366 14.47 -6.20 -14.02
#